data_682da528028911e64811a31f24e75d5f
#
_entry.id   682da528028911e64811a31f24e75d5f
#
_cell.length_a   1.000
_cell.length_b   1.000
_cell.length_c   1.000
_cell.angle_alpha   90.00
_cell.angle_beta   90.00
_cell.angle_gamma   90.00
#
_symmetry.space_group_name_H-M   'P 1'
#
loop_
_entity.id
_entity.type
_entity.pdbx_description
1 polymer ?
#
loop_
_entity_poly.entity_id
_entity_poly.type
_entity_poly.pdbx_seq_one_letter_code
_entity_poly.pdbx_strand_id
1 'polypeptide(L)'
;MSADDVRRAITRIGHEIVERNHGLDGVILVGLQRGGVWIADQLADALRRVEGAGEVLVGSLDVSFYRDDVGLRPIVPAHVTELPPLDGTCVVLVDDVLFTGRTVRAALDALHDHGRPRAVQLAVIVDRGHRELPIRPDYVGKNLPTARSENVTVSNAGVVIE
;
A
#
# COMPACT_ATOMS: atom_id res chain seq x y z
N MET A 1 -16.15 7.88 3.31
CA MET A 1 -16.46 6.44 3.10
C MET A 1 -16.78 5.81 4.44
N SER A 2 -17.83 4.99 4.49
CA SER A 2 -18.13 4.20 5.69
C SER A 2 -17.15 3.02 5.86
N ALA A 3 -17.20 2.35 7.01
CA ALA A 3 -16.46 1.10 7.25
C ALA A 3 -16.79 0.03 6.18
N ASP A 4 -18.07 -0.07 5.81
CA ASP A 4 -18.50 -1.02 4.77
C ASP A 4 -17.94 -0.68 3.39
N ASP A 5 -17.82 0.62 3.08
CA ASP A 5 -17.21 1.06 1.82
C ASP A 5 -15.74 0.67 1.75
N VAL A 6 -15.01 0.81 2.86
CA VAL A 6 -13.61 0.41 2.95
C VAL A 6 -13.47 -1.10 2.77
N ARG A 7 -14.29 -1.91 3.46
CA ARG A 7 -14.28 -3.37 3.30
C ARG A 7 -14.57 -3.81 1.86
N ARG A 8 -15.58 -3.19 1.22
CA ARG A 8 -15.89 -3.48 -0.18
C ARG A 8 -14.76 -3.08 -1.14
N ALA A 9 -14.11 -1.95 -0.88
CA ALA A 9 -12.95 -1.52 -1.65
C ALA A 9 -11.79 -2.52 -1.53
N ILE A 10 -11.48 -2.98 -0.33
CA ILE A 10 -10.43 -3.99 -0.09
C ILE A 10 -10.75 -5.29 -0.83
N THR A 11 -11.97 -5.79 -0.74
CA THR A 11 -12.39 -7.01 -1.44
C THR A 11 -12.27 -6.85 -2.95
N ARG A 12 -12.71 -5.74 -3.51
CA ARG A 12 -12.60 -5.45 -4.94
C ARG A 12 -11.14 -5.36 -5.39
N ILE A 13 -10.29 -4.65 -4.64
CA ILE A 13 -8.86 -4.57 -4.91
C ILE A 13 -8.23 -5.97 -4.91
N GLY A 14 -8.61 -6.83 -3.97
CA GLY A 14 -8.15 -8.22 -3.94
C GLY A 14 -8.46 -8.96 -5.25
N HIS A 15 -9.69 -8.87 -5.76
CA HIS A 15 -10.06 -9.45 -7.05
C HIS A 15 -9.28 -8.85 -8.22
N GLU A 16 -9.07 -7.55 -8.24
CA GLU A 16 -8.30 -6.87 -9.27
C GLU A 16 -6.82 -7.32 -9.27
N ILE A 17 -6.23 -7.54 -8.10
CA ILE A 17 -4.86 -8.07 -7.97
C ILE A 17 -4.75 -9.47 -8.57
N VAL A 18 -5.69 -10.36 -8.25
CA VAL A 18 -5.72 -11.73 -8.80
C VAL A 18 -5.89 -11.70 -10.32
N GLU A 19 -6.80 -10.91 -10.82
CA GLU A 19 -7.08 -10.79 -12.26
C GLU A 19 -5.86 -10.27 -13.02
N ARG A 20 -5.27 -9.18 -12.56
CA ARG A 20 -4.11 -8.56 -13.22
C ARG A 20 -2.87 -9.45 -13.23
N ASN A 21 -2.65 -10.20 -12.17
CA ASN A 21 -1.48 -11.06 -12.01
C ASN A 21 -1.72 -12.52 -12.43
N HIS A 22 -2.91 -12.83 -12.94
CA HIS A 22 -3.30 -14.20 -13.33
C HIS A 22 -3.13 -15.21 -12.18
N GLY A 23 -3.53 -14.85 -10.99
CA GLY A 23 -3.33 -15.59 -9.74
C GLY A 23 -2.35 -14.91 -8.80
N LEU A 24 -1.94 -15.62 -7.78
CA LEU A 24 -1.07 -15.10 -6.71
C LEU A 24 0.34 -15.70 -6.71
N ASP A 25 0.70 -16.51 -7.70
CA ASP A 25 2.04 -17.09 -7.78
C ASP A 25 3.09 -15.97 -7.94
N GLY A 26 4.04 -15.95 -7.01
CA GLY A 26 5.08 -14.91 -6.97
C GLY A 26 4.60 -13.51 -6.60
N VAL A 27 3.37 -13.35 -6.10
CA VAL A 27 2.84 -12.07 -5.60
C VAL A 27 3.06 -11.95 -4.10
N ILE A 28 3.58 -10.80 -3.67
CA ILE A 28 3.80 -10.46 -2.27
C ILE A 28 3.10 -9.13 -1.96
N LEU A 29 2.35 -9.08 -0.87
CA LEU A 29 1.81 -7.83 -0.34
C LEU A 29 2.80 -7.22 0.65
N VAL A 30 3.08 -5.95 0.52
CA VAL A 30 3.94 -5.20 1.45
C VAL A 30 3.20 -3.97 1.95
N GLY A 31 2.77 -4.02 3.20
CA GLY A 31 2.13 -2.89 3.86
C GLY A 31 3.13 -1.83 4.29
N LEU A 32 2.91 -0.58 3.91
CA LEU A 32 3.73 0.54 4.35
C LEU A 32 3.35 0.96 5.77
N GLN A 33 4.33 1.14 6.60
CA GLN A 33 4.10 1.61 7.96
C GLN A 33 3.72 3.10 7.95
N ARG A 34 2.64 3.49 8.64
CA ARG A 34 1.79 2.67 9.52
C ARG A 34 0.49 2.23 8.83
N GLY A 35 -0.07 3.09 8.01
CA GLY A 35 -1.44 2.98 7.50
C GLY A 35 -1.69 1.76 6.60
N GLY A 36 -0.67 1.32 5.87
CA GLY A 36 -0.81 0.22 4.92
C GLY A 36 -0.79 -1.19 5.50
N VAL A 37 -0.25 -1.39 6.71
CA VAL A 37 -0.03 -2.74 7.26
C VAL A 37 -1.35 -3.47 7.52
N TRP A 38 -2.28 -2.85 8.23
CA TRP A 38 -3.58 -3.46 8.50
C TRP A 38 -4.40 -3.71 7.22
N ILE A 39 -4.21 -2.84 6.21
CA ILE A 39 -4.87 -3.00 4.90
C ILE A 39 -4.28 -4.21 4.17
N ALA A 40 -2.95 -4.38 4.20
CA ALA A 40 -2.30 -5.55 3.61
C ALA A 40 -2.79 -6.86 4.24
N ASP A 41 -2.96 -6.89 5.57
CA ASP A 41 -3.51 -8.05 6.27
C ASP A 41 -4.96 -8.34 5.84
N GLN A 42 -5.80 -7.33 5.73
CA GLN A 42 -7.18 -7.50 5.26
C GLN A 42 -7.25 -7.89 3.78
N LEU A 43 -6.35 -7.37 2.94
CA LEU A 43 -6.22 -7.82 1.55
C LEU A 43 -5.82 -9.30 1.47
N ALA A 44 -4.86 -9.74 2.29
CA ALA A 44 -4.48 -11.14 2.36
C ALA A 44 -5.65 -12.03 2.75
N ASP A 45 -6.46 -11.61 3.72
CA ASP A 45 -7.67 -12.33 4.12
C ASP A 45 -8.71 -12.38 2.98
N ALA A 46 -8.88 -11.29 2.25
CA ALA A 46 -9.78 -11.25 1.10
C ALA A 46 -9.29 -12.18 -0.03
N LEU A 47 -7.98 -12.18 -0.29
CA LEU A 47 -7.35 -13.02 -1.32
C LEU A 47 -7.48 -14.51 -1.02
N ARG A 48 -7.39 -14.93 0.24
CA ARG A 48 -7.60 -16.33 0.66
C ARG A 48 -9.01 -16.84 0.34
N ARG A 49 -9.98 -15.95 0.18
CA ARG A 49 -11.37 -16.30 -0.16
C ARG A 49 -11.61 -16.41 -1.65
N VAL A 50 -10.65 -15.99 -2.49
CA VAL A 50 -10.76 -16.12 -3.94
C VAL A 50 -10.37 -17.54 -4.34
N GLU A 51 -11.32 -18.28 -4.90
CA GLU A 51 -11.13 -19.66 -5.30
C GLU A 51 -10.03 -19.77 -6.38
N GLY A 52 -9.08 -20.67 -6.16
CA GLY A 52 -7.99 -20.92 -7.11
C GLY A 52 -6.91 -19.84 -7.19
N ALA A 53 -6.98 -18.81 -6.36
CA ALA A 53 -6.00 -17.74 -6.38
C ALA A 53 -4.63 -18.16 -5.80
N GLY A 54 -4.61 -19.11 -4.86
CA GLY A 54 -3.41 -19.57 -4.16
C GLY A 54 -3.15 -18.77 -2.88
N GLU A 55 -1.92 -18.84 -2.38
CA GLU A 55 -1.50 -18.11 -1.18
C GLU A 55 -0.69 -16.89 -1.52
N VAL A 56 -0.75 -15.88 -0.65
CA VAL A 56 0.02 -14.64 -0.74
C VAL A 56 0.83 -14.44 0.54
N LEU A 57 2.10 -14.10 0.38
CA LEU A 57 2.94 -13.70 1.50
C LEU A 57 2.73 -12.21 1.79
N VAL A 58 2.82 -11.84 3.05
CA VAL A 58 2.65 -10.46 3.52
C VAL A 58 3.90 -10.03 4.26
N GLY A 59 4.38 -8.83 3.92
CA GLY A 59 5.46 -8.17 4.64
C GLY A 59 5.07 -6.76 5.06
N SER A 60 5.92 -6.14 5.85
CA SER A 60 5.79 -4.75 6.26
C SER A 60 7.09 -3.99 6.05
N LEU A 61 6.97 -2.72 5.68
CA LEU A 61 8.11 -1.87 5.34
C LEU A 61 7.98 -0.53 6.07
N ASP A 62 8.98 -0.21 6.87
CA ASP A 62 9.16 1.13 7.42
C ASP A 62 10.03 1.97 6.49
N VAL A 63 9.48 3.07 6.00
CA VAL A 63 10.15 3.97 5.04
C VAL A 63 10.70 5.24 5.69
N SER A 64 10.67 5.33 7.02
CA SER A 64 11.03 6.54 7.76
C SER A 64 12.43 7.07 7.40
N PHE A 65 13.41 6.18 7.19
CA PHE A 65 14.77 6.55 6.84
C PHE A 65 14.98 6.93 5.37
N TYR A 66 14.01 6.68 4.50
CA TYR A 66 14.11 6.88 3.05
C TYR A 66 13.34 8.11 2.56
N ARG A 67 12.61 8.77 3.45
CA ARG A 67 11.86 9.97 3.11
C ARG A 67 12.78 11.18 3.01
N ASP A 68 12.64 11.96 1.95
CA ASP A 68 13.40 13.19 1.68
C ASP A 68 12.95 14.39 2.52
N ASP A 69 11.78 14.30 3.15
CA ASP A 69 11.19 15.33 4.03
C ASP A 69 11.56 15.16 5.52
N VAL A 70 12.46 14.24 5.85
CA VAL A 70 12.84 13.88 7.24
C VAL A 70 13.80 14.89 7.87
N GLY A 71 14.40 15.82 7.13
CA GLY A 71 15.44 16.74 7.61
C GLY A 71 15.07 17.69 8.74
N LEU A 72 13.81 17.71 9.18
CA LEU A 72 13.27 18.62 10.20
C LEU A 72 12.68 17.92 11.42
N ARG A 73 12.70 16.60 11.48
CA ARG A 73 12.15 15.81 12.60
C ARG A 73 13.13 14.74 13.05
N PRO A 74 13.22 14.46 14.36
CA PRO A 74 14.03 13.33 14.83
C PRO A 74 13.52 12.03 14.20
N ILE A 75 14.44 11.26 13.62
CA ILE A 75 14.15 9.93 13.09
C ILE A 75 13.96 9.02 14.30
N VAL A 76 12.73 8.64 14.56
CA VAL A 76 12.42 7.58 15.52
C VAL A 76 12.13 6.32 14.71
N PRO A 77 12.99 5.29 14.76
CA PRO A 77 12.67 3.99 14.19
C PRO A 77 11.54 3.40 15.02
N ALA A 78 10.31 3.57 14.52
CA ALA A 78 9.13 3.20 15.26
C ALA A 78 8.69 1.77 14.99
N HIS A 79 9.13 1.16 13.87
CA HIS A 79 8.61 -0.12 13.40
C HIS A 79 9.70 -0.96 12.74
N VAL A 80 9.56 -2.28 12.85
CA VAL A 80 10.45 -3.24 12.23
C VAL A 80 10.01 -3.50 10.80
N THR A 81 10.95 -3.46 9.85
CA THR A 81 10.73 -3.95 8.49
C THR A 81 10.85 -5.47 8.49
N GLU A 82 9.79 -6.15 8.03
CA GLU A 82 9.73 -7.60 7.89
C GLU A 82 9.30 -7.93 6.46
N LEU A 83 10.24 -8.42 5.66
CA LEU A 83 10.01 -8.74 4.26
C LEU A 83 10.35 -10.21 3.96
N PRO A 84 9.46 -10.93 3.24
CA PRO A 84 9.85 -12.21 2.64
C PRO A 84 10.90 -11.97 1.52
N PRO A 85 11.52 -13.04 0.98
CA PRO A 85 12.43 -12.90 -0.17
C PRO A 85 11.73 -12.22 -1.35
N LEU A 86 12.34 -11.18 -1.90
CA LEU A 86 11.73 -10.33 -2.94
C LEU A 86 12.17 -10.68 -4.35
N ASP A 87 13.32 -11.34 -4.52
CA ASP A 87 13.91 -11.56 -5.84
C ASP A 87 12.96 -12.30 -6.78
N GLY A 88 12.73 -11.73 -7.96
CA GLY A 88 11.86 -12.30 -8.99
C GLY A 88 10.37 -12.24 -8.70
N THR A 89 9.95 -11.61 -7.60
CA THR A 89 8.53 -11.52 -7.21
C THR A 89 7.86 -10.27 -7.78
N CYS A 90 6.54 -10.26 -7.77
CA CYS A 90 5.73 -9.05 -7.95
C CYS A 90 5.31 -8.53 -6.58
N VAL A 91 5.86 -7.40 -6.18
CA VAL A 91 5.51 -6.72 -4.93
C VAL A 91 4.32 -5.81 -5.16
N VAL A 92 3.26 -5.97 -4.40
CA VAL A 92 2.16 -5.01 -4.30
C VAL A 92 2.37 -4.19 -3.03
N LEU A 93 2.82 -2.95 -3.18
CA LEU A 93 2.88 -1.99 -2.07
C LEU A 93 1.46 -1.59 -1.69
N VAL A 94 1.18 -1.58 -0.41
CA VAL A 94 -0.15 -1.25 0.13
C VAL A 94 -0.03 -0.07 1.08
N ASP A 95 -0.81 0.96 0.81
CA ASP A 95 -0.88 2.16 1.65
C ASP A 95 -2.34 2.61 1.84
N ASP A 96 -2.58 3.46 2.80
CA ASP A 96 -3.91 3.99 3.09
C ASP A 96 -4.27 5.17 2.17
N VAL A 97 -3.42 6.17 2.09
CA VAL A 97 -3.66 7.42 1.34
C VAL A 97 -2.50 7.75 0.42
N LEU A 98 -2.79 7.93 -0.85
CA LEU A 98 -1.83 8.45 -1.81
C LEU A 98 -2.04 9.96 -1.97
N PHE A 99 -0.98 10.71 -1.67
CA PHE A 99 -0.95 12.17 -1.73
C PHE A 99 0.11 12.64 -2.74
N THR A 100 1.27 13.09 -2.27
CA THR A 100 2.33 13.62 -3.14
C THR A 100 3.09 12.54 -3.92
N GLY A 101 3.09 11.31 -3.43
CA GLY A 101 3.88 10.19 -3.95
C GLY A 101 5.23 9.99 -3.25
N ARG A 102 5.59 10.85 -2.29
CA ARG A 102 6.90 10.78 -1.62
C ARG A 102 7.08 9.56 -0.74
N THR A 103 6.03 9.10 -0.08
CA THR A 103 6.06 7.83 0.68
C THR A 103 6.33 6.64 -0.24
N VAL A 104 5.67 6.59 -1.39
CA VAL A 104 5.87 5.51 -2.37
C VAL A 104 7.27 5.54 -2.96
N ARG A 105 7.80 6.72 -3.28
CA ARG A 105 9.19 6.85 -3.73
C ARG A 105 10.17 6.30 -2.68
N ALA A 106 9.98 6.68 -1.42
CA ALA A 106 10.79 6.16 -0.32
C ALA A 106 10.69 4.64 -0.20
N ALA A 107 9.49 4.07 -0.41
CA ALA A 107 9.28 2.63 -0.42
C ALA A 107 10.03 1.93 -1.56
N LEU A 108 10.05 2.50 -2.75
CA LEU A 108 10.81 1.96 -3.88
C LEU A 108 12.33 1.94 -3.58
N ASP A 109 12.85 3.00 -2.99
CA ASP A 109 14.25 3.06 -2.56
C ASP A 109 14.55 2.00 -1.49
N ALA A 110 13.67 1.85 -0.51
CA ALA A 110 13.81 0.86 0.57
C ALA A 110 13.76 -0.58 0.04
N LEU A 111 12.84 -0.89 -0.86
CA LEU A 111 12.77 -2.22 -1.48
C LEU A 111 14.05 -2.60 -2.20
N HIS A 112 14.70 -1.64 -2.85
CA HIS A 112 15.95 -1.86 -3.56
C HIS A 112 17.09 -2.34 -2.65
N ASP A 113 17.08 -1.95 -1.38
CA ASP A 113 18.04 -2.41 -0.37
C ASP A 113 17.75 -3.83 0.14
N HIS A 114 16.57 -4.36 -0.09
CA HIS A 114 16.12 -5.67 0.40
C HIS A 114 16.06 -6.76 -0.68
N GLY A 115 16.13 -6.40 -1.95
CA GLY A 115 16.07 -7.39 -3.03
C GLY A 115 15.70 -6.77 -4.37
N ARG A 116 15.47 -7.63 -5.36
CA ARG A 116 15.12 -7.22 -6.73
C ARG A 116 13.82 -7.87 -7.19
N PRO A 117 12.68 -7.31 -6.85
CA PRO A 117 11.40 -7.76 -7.41
C PRO A 117 11.39 -7.55 -8.93
N ARG A 118 10.71 -8.42 -9.66
CA ARG A 118 10.53 -8.28 -11.11
C ARG A 118 9.58 -7.14 -11.48
N ALA A 119 8.66 -6.81 -10.57
CA ALA A 119 7.69 -5.73 -10.73
C ALA A 119 7.25 -5.20 -9.37
N VAL A 120 6.85 -3.94 -9.32
CA VAL A 120 6.21 -3.32 -8.16
C VAL A 120 4.90 -2.69 -8.61
N GLN A 121 3.82 -3.02 -7.92
CA GLN A 121 2.50 -2.45 -8.10
C GLN A 121 2.11 -1.68 -6.83
N LEU A 122 1.15 -0.78 -6.92
CA LEU A 122 0.69 0.05 -5.82
C LEU A 122 -0.81 -0.06 -5.64
N ALA A 123 -1.24 -0.39 -4.42
CA ALA A 123 -2.63 -0.41 -3.99
C ALA A 123 -2.84 0.62 -2.88
N VAL A 124 -3.87 1.46 -3.00
CA VAL A 124 -4.24 2.46 -1.99
C VAL A 124 -5.75 2.48 -1.77
N ILE A 125 -6.18 2.78 -0.55
CA ILE A 125 -7.61 2.94 -0.28
C ILE A 125 -8.12 4.27 -0.85
N VAL A 126 -7.36 5.33 -0.66
CA VAL A 126 -7.71 6.67 -1.14
C VAL A 126 -6.60 7.27 -1.97
N ASP A 127 -6.94 7.74 -3.17
CA ASP A 127 -6.13 8.68 -3.92
C ASP A 127 -6.75 10.06 -3.78
N ARG A 128 -6.05 10.98 -3.11
CA ARG A 128 -6.54 12.34 -2.85
C ARG A 128 -6.01 13.40 -3.82
N GLY A 129 -5.21 12.99 -4.80
CA GLY A 129 -4.56 13.92 -5.74
C GLY A 129 -3.34 14.64 -5.14
N HIS A 130 -2.98 15.78 -5.72
CA HIS A 130 -1.87 16.65 -5.31
C HIS A 130 -0.48 16.02 -5.47
N ARG A 131 -0.29 15.22 -6.53
CA ARG A 131 1.01 14.60 -6.82
C ARG A 131 2.11 15.63 -7.00
N GLU A 132 3.29 15.32 -6.47
CA GLU A 132 4.55 16.05 -6.70
C GLU A 132 5.56 15.19 -7.46
N LEU A 133 5.32 13.88 -7.55
CA LEU A 133 6.10 12.90 -8.27
C LEU A 133 5.21 12.14 -9.26
N PRO A 134 5.75 11.61 -10.38
CA PRO A 134 4.98 10.90 -11.39
C PRO A 134 4.65 9.46 -10.94
N ILE A 135 3.90 9.35 -9.86
CA ILE A 135 3.46 8.09 -9.25
C ILE A 135 1.97 7.97 -9.38
N ARG A 136 1.52 6.78 -9.80
CA ARG A 136 0.12 6.46 -9.98
C ARG A 136 -0.17 5.08 -9.38
N PRO A 137 -1.30 4.92 -8.68
CA PRO A 137 -1.68 3.61 -8.15
C PRO A 137 -2.20 2.70 -9.26
N ASP A 138 -1.94 1.41 -9.11
CA ASP A 138 -2.51 0.36 -9.96
C ASP A 138 -3.90 -0.03 -9.50
N TYR A 139 -4.14 0.03 -8.18
CA TYR A 139 -5.40 -0.31 -7.55
C TYR A 139 -5.81 0.80 -6.59
N VAL A 140 -7.03 1.30 -6.73
CA VAL A 140 -7.56 2.42 -5.95
C VAL A 140 -8.91 2.06 -5.36
N GLY A 141 -9.07 2.24 -4.05
CA GLY A 141 -10.38 2.11 -3.42
C GLY A 141 -11.32 3.23 -3.87
N LYS A 142 -10.90 4.46 -3.73
CA LYS A 142 -11.66 5.63 -4.17
C LYS A 142 -10.75 6.83 -4.48
N ASN A 143 -11.06 7.54 -5.55
CA ASN A 143 -10.53 8.86 -5.80
C ASN A 143 -11.36 9.89 -5.02
N LEU A 144 -10.71 10.61 -4.11
CA LEU A 144 -11.34 11.66 -3.30
C LEU A 144 -10.62 12.99 -3.53
N PRO A 145 -11.10 13.83 -4.44
CA PRO A 145 -10.57 15.18 -4.60
C PRO A 145 -10.69 15.94 -3.28
N THR A 146 -9.60 16.50 -2.80
CA THR A 146 -9.53 17.22 -1.54
C THR A 146 -8.80 18.53 -1.74
N ALA A 147 -8.98 19.48 -0.82
CA ALA A 147 -8.09 20.61 -0.73
C ALA A 147 -6.72 20.16 -0.17
N ARG A 148 -5.65 20.84 -0.56
CA ARG A 148 -4.30 20.49 -0.09
C ARG A 148 -4.14 20.64 1.43
N SER A 149 -4.90 21.54 2.03
CA SER A 149 -4.91 21.80 3.48
C SER A 149 -5.72 20.78 4.29
N GLU A 150 -6.61 20.03 3.64
CA GLU A 150 -7.41 19.00 4.32
C GLU A 150 -6.53 17.81 4.69
N ASN A 151 -6.90 17.15 5.78
CA ASN A 151 -6.28 15.91 6.22
C ASN A 151 -7.21 14.72 5.92
N VAL A 152 -6.68 13.64 5.38
CA VAL A 152 -7.44 12.42 5.09
C VAL A 152 -6.93 11.30 5.98
N THR A 153 -7.81 10.72 6.76
CA THR A 153 -7.50 9.60 7.65
C THR A 153 -8.32 8.39 7.26
N VAL A 154 -7.66 7.26 7.05
CA VAL A 154 -8.28 5.95 6.76
C VAL A 154 -8.14 5.04 7.97
N SER A 155 -9.22 4.42 8.37
CA SER A 155 -9.25 3.46 9.46
C SER A 155 -10.27 2.34 9.20
N ASN A 156 -10.34 1.36 10.09
CA ASN A 156 -11.39 0.33 10.06
C ASN A 156 -12.80 0.92 10.21
N ALA A 157 -12.93 2.12 10.77
CA ALA A 157 -14.21 2.82 10.92
C ALA A 157 -14.63 3.58 9.66
N GLY A 158 -13.73 3.73 8.69
CA GLY A 158 -13.98 4.44 7.44
C GLY A 158 -12.92 5.48 7.10
N VAL A 159 -13.29 6.41 6.22
CA VAL A 159 -12.45 7.53 5.79
C VAL A 159 -13.06 8.83 6.27
N VAL A 160 -12.25 9.64 6.92
CA VAL A 160 -12.60 10.99 7.42
C VAL A 160 -11.74 12.02 6.71
N ILE A 161 -12.34 13.17 6.36
CA ILE A 161 -11.66 14.34 5.80
C ILE A 161 -11.89 15.49 6.80
N GLU A 162 -10.82 16.13 7.26
CA GLU A 162 -10.82 17.23 8.22
C GLU A 162 -10.08 18.47 7.69
#